data_d875690a6f1f0753c92e3124964a28d7
#
_entry.id   d875690a6f1f0753c92e3124964a28d7
#
_cell.length_a   1.000
_cell.length_b   1.000
_cell.length_c   1.000
_cell.angle_alpha   90.00
_cell.angle_beta   90.00
_cell.angle_gamma   90.00
#
_symmetry.space_group_name_H-M   'P 1'
#
loop_
_entity.id
_entity.type
_entity.pdbx_description
1 polymer ?
#
loop_
_entity_poly.entity_id
_entity_poly.type
_entity_poly.pdbx_seq_one_letter_code
_entity_poly.pdbx_strand_id
1 'polypeptide(L)'
;FESMGGNDPDHTCILPFTRLKGGPMDYTPGIFQTKLSYYNSSKPKGQAGTTLVKQLALYVTMPSPLQMAADLPDNYRRFPDAFQFIKDVAVDWSNSWYLEAEPGDYITVARQAKGKQEWYVGAITDEHPRTATIPFSFLPEGRKYIVTVYADGRDADWKDNPQSYDIRRGIVTSK
;
A
#
# COMPACT_ATOMS: atom_id res chain seq x y z
N PHE A 1 10.92 -8.82 -11.56
CA PHE A 1 9.81 -8.13 -12.24
C PHE A 1 9.98 -6.62 -12.11
N GLU A 2 10.27 -6.13 -10.92
CA GLU A 2 10.54 -4.73 -10.63
C GLU A 2 11.73 -4.19 -11.42
N SER A 3 12.73 -5.04 -11.69
CA SER A 3 13.87 -4.69 -12.56
C SER A 3 13.49 -4.39 -14.01
N MET A 4 12.27 -4.76 -14.42
CA MET A 4 11.68 -4.48 -15.73
C MET A 4 10.67 -3.32 -15.69
N GLY A 5 10.57 -2.60 -14.56
CA GLY A 5 9.66 -1.48 -14.36
C GLY A 5 8.42 -1.79 -13.51
N GLY A 6 8.22 -3.05 -13.11
CA GLY A 6 7.07 -3.46 -12.31
C GLY A 6 5.75 -3.38 -13.07
N ASN A 7 4.66 -3.25 -12.35
CA ASN A 7 3.34 -2.99 -12.89
C ASN A 7 3.10 -1.48 -13.02
N ASP A 8 2.41 -1.08 -14.06
CA ASP A 8 1.94 0.29 -14.21
C ASP A 8 0.95 0.66 -13.08
N PRO A 9 0.84 1.94 -12.71
CA PRO A 9 -0.02 2.37 -11.62
C PRO A 9 -1.48 1.92 -11.74
N ASP A 10 -2.07 2.02 -12.93
CA ASP A 10 -3.44 1.59 -13.27
C ASP A 10 -3.59 0.05 -13.15
N HIS A 11 -2.59 -0.72 -13.57
CA HIS A 11 -2.63 -2.18 -13.50
C HIS A 11 -2.80 -2.67 -12.06
N THR A 12 -2.19 -2.00 -11.07
CA THR A 12 -2.39 -2.34 -9.65
C THR A 12 -3.83 -2.06 -9.18
N CYS A 13 -4.55 -1.20 -9.88
CA CYS A 13 -5.97 -0.92 -9.64
C CYS A 13 -6.92 -1.85 -10.45
N ILE A 14 -6.39 -2.64 -11.39
CA ILE A 14 -7.15 -3.66 -12.15
C ILE A 14 -7.10 -5.03 -11.48
N LEU A 15 -5.95 -5.42 -10.94
CA LEU A 15 -5.72 -6.75 -10.37
C LEU A 15 -6.72 -7.15 -9.26
N PRO A 16 -7.15 -6.25 -8.34
CA PRO A 16 -8.16 -6.56 -7.35
C PRO A 16 -9.51 -7.01 -7.93
N PHE A 17 -9.86 -6.52 -9.12
CA PHE A 17 -11.14 -6.82 -9.78
C PHE A 17 -11.08 -8.00 -10.73
N THR A 18 -9.90 -8.45 -11.08
CA THR A 18 -9.66 -9.53 -12.06
C THR A 18 -8.98 -10.72 -11.41
N ARG A 19 -7.67 -10.69 -11.27
CA ARG A 19 -6.87 -11.82 -10.78
C ARG A 19 -7.24 -12.23 -9.36
N LEU A 20 -7.49 -11.25 -8.46
CA LEU A 20 -7.82 -11.52 -7.05
C LEU A 20 -9.24 -12.06 -6.83
N LYS A 21 -10.12 -12.02 -7.83
CA LYS A 21 -11.43 -12.71 -7.76
C LYS A 21 -11.29 -14.22 -7.66
N GLY A 22 -10.20 -14.78 -8.17
CA GLY A 22 -9.87 -16.20 -8.06
C GLY A 22 -9.17 -16.61 -6.77
N GLY A 23 -8.96 -15.65 -5.86
CA GLY A 23 -8.25 -15.85 -4.58
C GLY A 23 -6.94 -15.06 -4.50
N PRO A 24 -6.20 -15.20 -3.39
CA PRO A 24 -4.92 -14.53 -3.18
C PRO A 24 -3.93 -14.79 -4.33
N MET A 25 -3.06 -13.84 -4.57
CA MET A 25 -2.02 -13.99 -5.58
C MET A 25 -0.64 -13.84 -4.96
N ASP A 26 0.35 -14.42 -5.62
CA ASP A 26 1.75 -14.18 -5.33
C ASP A 26 2.12 -12.81 -5.91
N TYR A 27 2.26 -11.83 -5.01
CA TYR A 27 2.64 -10.46 -5.33
C TYR A 27 3.72 -10.01 -4.35
N THR A 28 4.72 -9.29 -4.84
CA THR A 28 5.89 -8.89 -4.05
C THR A 28 5.96 -7.36 -3.96
N PRO A 29 5.18 -6.73 -3.05
CA PRO A 29 5.25 -5.29 -2.83
C PRO A 29 6.45 -4.90 -1.94
N GLY A 30 6.57 -3.60 -1.67
CA GLY A 30 7.52 -3.08 -0.69
C GLY A 30 8.83 -2.59 -1.27
N ILE A 31 8.89 -2.28 -2.57
CA ILE A 31 10.07 -1.63 -3.13
C ILE A 31 10.09 -0.15 -2.71
N PHE A 32 11.11 0.26 -1.95
CA PHE A 32 11.32 1.63 -1.51
C PHE A 32 12.27 2.40 -2.43
N GLN A 33 13.24 1.70 -3.02
CA GLN A 33 14.12 2.29 -4.03
C GLN A 33 13.53 2.08 -5.43
N THR A 34 12.70 3.00 -5.86
CA THR A 34 11.95 2.90 -7.12
C THR A 34 12.79 3.20 -8.36
N LYS A 35 13.88 3.97 -8.23
CA LYS A 35 14.73 4.38 -9.37
C LYS A 35 15.84 3.36 -9.62
N LEU A 36 15.79 2.66 -10.76
CA LEU A 36 16.76 1.62 -11.13
C LEU A 36 18.15 2.18 -11.45
N SER A 37 18.26 3.47 -11.78
CA SER A 37 19.54 4.16 -11.93
C SER A 37 20.40 4.14 -10.66
N TYR A 38 19.77 3.96 -9.50
CA TYR A 38 20.48 3.77 -8.23
C TYR A 38 21.37 2.52 -8.25
N TYR A 39 20.92 1.45 -8.87
CA TYR A 39 21.65 0.18 -8.97
C TYR A 39 22.48 0.06 -10.24
N ASN A 40 22.05 0.72 -11.30
CA ASN A 40 22.68 0.64 -12.61
C ASN A 40 22.53 1.95 -13.36
N SER A 41 23.61 2.73 -13.39
CA SER A 41 23.66 4.04 -14.08
C SER A 41 23.43 3.96 -15.59
N SER A 42 23.58 2.77 -16.20
CA SER A 42 23.27 2.56 -17.63
C SER A 42 21.76 2.49 -17.90
N LYS A 43 20.92 2.45 -16.87
CA LYS A 43 19.44 2.48 -16.95
C LYS A 43 18.86 3.76 -16.31
N PRO A 44 19.22 4.96 -16.81
CA PRO A 44 18.86 6.22 -16.14
C PRO A 44 17.34 6.49 -16.08
N LYS A 45 16.57 5.88 -16.97
CA LYS A 45 15.10 6.05 -17.04
C LYS A 45 14.31 4.88 -16.45
N GLY A 46 14.97 3.82 -15.98
CA GLY A 46 14.26 2.70 -15.37
C GLY A 46 13.74 3.08 -13.99
N GLN A 47 12.44 2.92 -13.79
CA GLN A 47 11.76 3.26 -12.54
C GLN A 47 10.52 2.40 -12.35
N ALA A 48 10.24 2.00 -11.12
CA ALA A 48 8.95 1.44 -10.75
C ALA A 48 7.90 2.56 -10.67
N GLY A 49 6.75 2.36 -11.30
CA GLY A 49 5.65 3.34 -11.37
C GLY A 49 4.85 3.40 -10.06
N THR A 50 5.46 3.88 -8.97
CA THR A 50 4.86 3.83 -7.64
C THR A 50 5.47 4.88 -6.70
N THR A 51 4.72 5.22 -5.65
CA THR A 51 5.29 5.88 -4.46
C THR A 51 5.63 4.84 -3.39
N LEU A 52 6.45 5.22 -2.42
CA LEU A 52 6.76 4.38 -1.25
C LEU A 52 5.48 4.00 -0.50
N VAL A 53 4.57 4.94 -0.28
CA VAL A 53 3.33 4.70 0.46
C VAL A 53 2.38 3.79 -0.33
N LYS A 54 2.29 3.93 -1.65
CA LYS A 54 1.52 3.00 -2.47
C LYS A 54 2.04 1.56 -2.29
N GLN A 55 3.36 1.37 -2.19
CA GLN A 55 3.94 0.06 -1.91
C GLN A 55 3.50 -0.52 -0.56
N LEU A 56 3.33 0.32 0.47
CA LEU A 56 2.75 -0.12 1.75
C LEU A 56 1.28 -0.51 1.59
N ALA A 57 0.49 0.31 0.89
CA ALA A 57 -0.94 0.03 0.69
C ALA A 57 -1.20 -1.27 -0.09
N LEU A 58 -0.29 -1.67 -0.97
CA LEU A 58 -0.38 -2.92 -1.74
C LEU A 58 -0.40 -4.17 -0.84
N TYR A 59 0.20 -4.16 0.35
CA TYR A 59 0.08 -5.26 1.31
C TYR A 59 -1.36 -5.51 1.75
N VAL A 60 -2.21 -4.48 1.71
CA VAL A 60 -3.63 -4.56 2.07
C VAL A 60 -4.51 -4.79 0.85
N THR A 61 -4.27 -4.10 -0.26
CA THR A 61 -5.09 -4.19 -1.47
C THR A 61 -4.83 -5.47 -2.26
N MET A 62 -3.62 -6.02 -2.19
CA MET A 62 -3.17 -7.25 -2.84
C MET A 62 -2.88 -8.35 -1.80
N PRO A 63 -3.91 -8.95 -1.16
CA PRO A 63 -3.68 -9.90 -0.08
C PRO A 63 -2.99 -11.16 -0.59
N SER A 64 -1.97 -11.60 0.15
CA SER A 64 -1.30 -12.88 -0.02
C SER A 64 -0.99 -13.48 1.34
N PRO A 65 -1.22 -14.79 1.56
CA PRO A 65 -0.86 -15.44 2.81
C PRO A 65 0.66 -15.56 3.00
N LEU A 66 1.41 -15.43 1.91
CA LEU A 66 2.88 -15.35 1.90
C LEU A 66 3.28 -13.98 1.35
N GLN A 67 3.46 -13.01 2.23
CA GLN A 67 3.94 -11.69 1.86
C GLN A 67 5.47 -11.64 1.87
N MET A 68 6.02 -11.07 0.81
CA MET A 68 7.45 -10.83 0.68
C MET A 68 7.73 -9.32 0.70
N ALA A 69 8.98 -8.96 0.97
CA ALA A 69 9.48 -7.59 0.93
C ALA A 69 10.46 -7.48 -0.26
N ALA A 70 10.09 -6.68 -1.27
CA ALA A 70 10.75 -6.66 -2.57
C ALA A 70 12.14 -6.01 -2.59
N ASP A 71 12.49 -5.26 -1.55
CA ASP A 71 13.70 -4.42 -1.57
C ASP A 71 14.85 -4.99 -0.75
N LEU A 72 16.03 -4.38 -0.88
CA LEU A 72 17.22 -4.74 -0.11
C LEU A 72 17.14 -4.20 1.32
N PRO A 73 17.72 -4.91 2.31
CA PRO A 73 17.73 -4.46 3.70
C PRO A 73 18.29 -3.05 3.89
N ASP A 74 19.27 -2.65 3.08
CA ASP A 74 19.87 -1.31 3.17
C ASP A 74 18.89 -0.19 2.79
N ASN A 75 17.98 -0.45 1.85
CA ASN A 75 16.95 0.51 1.49
C ASN A 75 15.90 0.64 2.60
N TYR A 76 15.50 -0.46 3.24
CA TYR A 76 14.61 -0.41 4.40
C TYR A 76 15.22 0.33 5.60
N ARG A 77 16.54 0.22 5.82
CA ARG A 77 17.24 0.97 6.88
C ARG A 77 17.19 2.48 6.70
N ARG A 78 16.98 2.96 5.48
CA ARG A 78 16.82 4.40 5.19
C ARG A 78 15.45 4.94 5.62
N PHE A 79 14.44 4.06 5.74
CA PHE A 79 13.04 4.40 6.06
C PHE A 79 12.49 3.46 7.14
N PRO A 80 13.09 3.43 8.34
CA PRO A 80 12.77 2.44 9.36
C PRO A 80 11.34 2.57 9.90
N ASP A 81 10.79 3.76 9.90
CA ASP A 81 9.43 4.10 10.31
C ASP A 81 8.39 3.61 9.28
N ALA A 82 8.63 3.80 7.99
CA ALA A 82 7.80 3.23 6.94
C ALA A 82 7.92 1.69 6.90
N PHE A 83 9.11 1.15 7.08
CA PHE A 83 9.34 -0.30 7.15
C PHE A 83 8.63 -0.95 8.35
N GLN A 84 8.35 -0.18 9.41
CA GLN A 84 7.57 -0.68 10.55
C GLN A 84 6.20 -1.16 10.12
N PHE A 85 5.55 -0.51 9.15
CA PHE A 85 4.29 -0.97 8.59
C PHE A 85 4.40 -2.40 8.02
N ILE A 86 5.44 -2.69 7.24
CA ILE A 86 5.66 -4.03 6.64
C ILE A 86 5.83 -5.10 7.72
N LYS A 87 6.47 -4.76 8.84
CA LYS A 87 6.63 -5.69 9.98
C LYS A 87 5.33 -5.93 10.75
N ASP A 88 4.42 -4.96 10.75
CA ASP A 88 3.20 -5.00 11.56
C ASP A 88 1.98 -5.50 10.77
N VAL A 89 1.96 -5.31 9.45
CA VAL A 89 0.80 -5.66 8.62
C VAL A 89 0.48 -7.16 8.67
N ALA A 90 -0.79 -7.47 8.83
CA ALA A 90 -1.25 -8.85 8.83
C ALA A 90 -1.18 -9.48 7.42
N VAL A 91 -1.02 -10.80 7.36
CA VAL A 91 -1.00 -11.58 6.12
C VAL A 91 -2.25 -12.45 5.94
N ASP A 92 -3.08 -12.58 6.99
CA ASP A 92 -4.33 -13.35 6.97
C ASP A 92 -5.48 -12.50 7.53
N TRP A 93 -6.64 -12.58 6.88
CA TRP A 93 -7.75 -11.67 7.08
C TRP A 93 -9.04 -12.43 7.42
N SER A 94 -9.75 -11.98 8.45
CA SER A 94 -11.08 -12.53 8.79
C SER A 94 -12.20 -11.84 8.02
N ASN A 95 -12.07 -10.53 7.78
CA ASN A 95 -13.08 -9.73 7.10
C ASN A 95 -12.44 -8.71 6.15
N SER A 96 -13.18 -8.33 5.11
CA SER A 96 -12.77 -7.32 4.13
C SER A 96 -13.98 -6.47 3.72
N TRP A 97 -13.83 -5.15 3.78
CA TRP A 97 -14.80 -4.17 3.32
C TRP A 97 -14.19 -3.34 2.20
N TYR A 98 -14.81 -3.38 1.05
CA TYR A 98 -14.48 -2.53 -0.09
C TYR A 98 -15.28 -1.24 0.06
N LEU A 99 -14.58 -0.15 0.41
CA LEU A 99 -15.20 1.13 0.78
C LEU A 99 -15.55 1.95 -0.45
N GLU A 100 -14.62 2.01 -1.41
CA GLU A 100 -14.80 2.66 -2.70
C GLU A 100 -13.88 1.99 -3.72
N ALA A 101 -14.30 1.93 -4.98
CA ALA A 101 -13.52 1.28 -6.01
C ALA A 101 -14.01 1.63 -7.42
N GLU A 102 -13.06 1.85 -8.32
CA GLU A 102 -13.27 1.93 -9.77
C GLU A 102 -12.13 1.18 -10.48
N PRO A 103 -12.43 0.12 -11.27
CA PRO A 103 -11.40 -0.65 -11.94
C PRO A 103 -10.50 0.19 -12.84
N GLY A 104 -9.18 0.09 -12.62
CA GLY A 104 -8.17 0.85 -13.34
C GLY A 104 -7.84 2.19 -12.70
N ASP A 105 -8.72 2.75 -11.89
CA ASP A 105 -8.59 4.09 -11.33
C ASP A 105 -8.16 4.07 -9.87
N TYR A 106 -8.94 3.43 -8.99
CA TYR A 106 -8.65 3.39 -7.55
C TYR A 106 -9.36 2.24 -6.83
N ILE A 107 -8.86 1.94 -5.64
CA ILE A 107 -9.52 1.05 -4.69
C ILE A 107 -9.14 1.43 -3.26
N THR A 108 -10.14 1.46 -2.37
CA THR A 108 -9.96 1.57 -0.92
C THR A 108 -10.62 0.38 -0.23
N VAL A 109 -9.84 -0.37 0.52
CA VAL A 109 -10.31 -1.57 1.22
C VAL A 109 -9.86 -1.56 2.67
N ALA A 110 -10.78 -1.90 3.58
CA ALA A 110 -10.51 -2.14 5.00
C ALA A 110 -10.52 -3.65 5.28
N ARG A 111 -9.50 -4.15 5.98
CA ARG A 111 -9.39 -5.57 6.32
C ARG A 111 -9.12 -5.76 7.80
N GLN A 112 -9.78 -6.73 8.40
CA GLN A 112 -9.54 -7.15 9.78
C GLN A 112 -8.52 -8.28 9.82
N ALA A 113 -7.47 -8.10 10.62
CA ALA A 113 -6.49 -9.15 10.86
C ALA A 113 -7.17 -10.36 11.53
N LYS A 114 -6.86 -11.57 11.07
CA LYS A 114 -7.46 -12.80 11.57
C LYS A 114 -7.14 -13.03 13.04
N GLY A 115 -8.17 -13.25 13.83
CA GLY A 115 -8.03 -13.49 15.27
C GLY A 115 -7.68 -12.26 16.10
N LYS A 116 -7.69 -11.04 15.50
CA LYS A 116 -7.34 -9.80 16.18
C LYS A 116 -8.41 -8.73 16.02
N GLN A 117 -8.33 -7.68 16.87
CA GLN A 117 -9.15 -6.47 16.76
C GLN A 117 -8.41 -5.35 15.98
N GLU A 118 -7.44 -5.72 15.20
CA GLU A 118 -6.62 -4.83 14.38
C GLU A 118 -7.20 -4.72 12.98
N TRP A 119 -7.22 -3.51 12.45
CA TRP A 119 -7.73 -3.19 11.13
C TRP A 119 -6.67 -2.47 10.31
N TYR A 120 -6.62 -2.80 9.04
CA TYR A 120 -5.72 -2.19 8.09
C TYR A 120 -6.52 -1.66 6.91
N VAL A 121 -6.26 -0.43 6.51
CA VAL A 121 -6.89 0.20 5.35
C VAL A 121 -5.82 0.46 4.30
N GLY A 122 -6.03 -0.06 3.10
CA GLY A 122 -5.23 0.23 1.93
C GLY A 122 -6.04 1.06 0.94
N ALA A 123 -5.49 2.19 0.53
CA ALA A 123 -6.06 3.04 -0.51
C ALA A 123 -4.99 3.28 -1.57
N ILE A 124 -5.27 2.91 -2.81
CA ILE A 124 -4.39 3.12 -3.97
C ILE A 124 -5.15 3.76 -5.11
N THR A 125 -4.44 4.48 -5.94
CA THR A 125 -4.94 5.11 -7.17
C THR A 125 -3.97 4.81 -8.34
N ASP A 126 -4.41 5.08 -9.55
CA ASP A 126 -3.56 5.15 -10.74
C ASP A 126 -2.49 6.26 -10.59
N GLU A 127 -2.06 6.87 -11.69
CA GLU A 127 -1.11 8.00 -11.69
C GLU A 127 -1.74 9.35 -11.31
N HIS A 128 -3.07 9.41 -11.18
CA HIS A 128 -3.78 10.64 -10.83
C HIS A 128 -4.04 10.72 -9.32
N PRO A 129 -3.75 11.85 -8.66
CA PRO A 129 -4.01 12.03 -7.25
C PRO A 129 -5.52 12.08 -6.96
N ARG A 130 -5.95 11.37 -5.92
CA ARG A 130 -7.34 11.34 -5.45
C ARG A 130 -7.42 11.45 -3.93
N THR A 131 -8.55 11.93 -3.44
CA THR A 131 -8.85 11.92 -2.01
C THR A 131 -9.78 10.76 -1.70
N ALA A 132 -9.33 9.85 -0.84
CA ALA A 132 -10.17 8.77 -0.31
C ALA A 132 -10.96 9.25 0.91
N THR A 133 -12.25 8.92 0.98
CA THR A 133 -13.06 9.11 2.17
C THR A 133 -13.25 7.77 2.87
N ILE A 134 -12.76 7.66 4.09
CA ILE A 134 -12.76 6.41 4.85
C ILE A 134 -13.80 6.49 5.97
N PRO A 135 -15.02 5.97 5.76
CA PRO A 135 -16.00 5.83 6.84
C PRO A 135 -15.54 4.74 7.81
N PHE A 136 -15.64 4.98 9.10
CA PHE A 136 -15.26 4.00 10.12
C PHE A 136 -16.39 3.06 10.52
N SER A 137 -17.44 2.95 9.70
CA SER A 137 -18.60 2.05 9.93
C SER A 137 -18.26 0.56 9.96
N PHE A 138 -17.09 0.16 9.48
CA PHE A 138 -16.59 -1.21 9.60
C PHE A 138 -16.01 -1.53 10.99
N LEU A 139 -15.74 -0.50 11.80
CA LEU A 139 -15.24 -0.69 13.15
C LEU A 139 -16.41 -0.98 14.12
N PRO A 140 -16.22 -1.89 15.10
CA PRO A 140 -17.19 -2.08 16.17
C PRO A 140 -17.55 -0.77 16.87
N GLU A 141 -18.86 -0.52 17.00
CA GLU A 141 -19.41 0.72 17.54
C GLU A 141 -18.96 1.00 18.99
N GLY A 142 -18.80 2.29 19.31
CA GLY A 142 -18.49 2.76 20.66
C GLY A 142 -17.04 2.51 21.12
N ARG A 143 -16.17 2.01 20.26
CA ARG A 143 -14.76 1.75 20.60
C ARG A 143 -13.84 2.88 20.15
N LYS A 144 -12.76 3.07 20.89
CA LYS A 144 -11.67 3.98 20.52
C LYS A 144 -10.53 3.19 19.89
N TYR A 145 -10.01 3.69 18.78
CA TYR A 145 -8.87 3.11 18.08
C TYR A 145 -7.74 4.12 17.95
N ILE A 146 -6.52 3.67 18.13
CA ILE A 146 -5.34 4.42 17.72
C ILE A 146 -5.16 4.17 16.23
N VAL A 147 -5.13 5.25 15.47
CA VAL A 147 -4.91 5.20 14.01
C VAL A 147 -3.52 5.72 13.71
N THR A 148 -2.77 4.96 12.92
CA THR A 148 -1.53 5.41 12.29
C THR A 148 -1.79 5.51 10.80
N VAL A 149 -1.60 6.67 10.21
CA VAL A 149 -1.78 6.93 8.79
C VAL A 149 -0.41 7.12 8.15
N TYR A 150 -0.10 6.30 7.17
CA TYR A 150 1.00 6.49 6.24
C TYR A 150 0.39 7.07 4.97
N ALA A 151 0.80 8.25 4.58
CA ALA A 151 0.25 8.96 3.42
C ALA A 151 1.37 9.51 2.55
N ASP A 152 1.10 9.63 1.25
CA ASP A 152 1.99 10.38 0.37
C ASP A 152 2.19 11.80 0.92
N GLY A 153 3.42 12.28 0.90
CA GLY A 153 3.75 13.65 1.26
C GLY A 153 3.11 14.64 0.29
N ARG A 154 3.04 15.89 0.70
CA ARG A 154 2.42 16.95 -0.13
C ARG A 154 3.07 17.10 -1.51
N ASP A 155 4.35 16.82 -1.61
CA ASP A 155 5.18 16.90 -2.81
C ASP A 155 5.52 15.52 -3.38
N ALA A 156 4.80 14.49 -2.96
CA ALA A 156 4.99 13.15 -3.49
C ALA A 156 4.59 13.09 -4.97
N ASP A 157 5.45 12.49 -5.76
CA ASP A 157 5.23 12.22 -7.17
C ASP A 157 5.93 10.91 -7.54
N TRP A 158 5.22 10.02 -8.21
CA TRP A 158 5.76 8.69 -8.52
C TRP A 158 6.99 8.71 -9.44
N LYS A 159 7.19 9.77 -10.23
CA LYS A 159 8.37 9.97 -11.10
C LYS A 159 9.49 10.71 -10.39
N ASP A 160 9.16 11.89 -9.85
CA ASP A 160 10.16 12.84 -9.41
C ASP A 160 10.48 12.70 -7.91
N ASN A 161 9.46 12.43 -7.07
CA ASN A 161 9.62 12.35 -5.63
C ASN A 161 8.85 11.17 -4.99
N PRO A 162 9.15 9.92 -5.39
CA PRO A 162 8.37 8.74 -4.95
C PRO A 162 8.55 8.35 -3.49
N GLN A 163 9.54 8.91 -2.80
CA GLN A 163 9.87 8.59 -1.40
C GLN A 163 9.39 9.65 -0.41
N SER A 164 8.61 10.65 -0.87
CA SER A 164 8.01 11.65 0.02
C SER A 164 6.78 11.06 0.71
N TYR A 165 6.76 11.07 2.04
CA TYR A 165 5.63 10.57 2.84
C TYR A 165 5.52 11.26 4.19
N ASP A 166 4.31 11.18 4.76
CA ASP A 166 3.96 11.63 6.10
C ASP A 166 3.43 10.48 6.95
N ILE A 167 3.79 10.46 8.23
CA ILE A 167 3.20 9.55 9.22
C ILE A 167 2.46 10.37 10.26
N ARG A 168 1.17 10.10 10.42
CA ARG A 168 0.31 10.79 11.39
C ARG A 168 -0.32 9.78 12.32
N ARG A 169 -0.48 10.15 13.59
CA ARG A 169 -1.17 9.34 14.59
C ARG A 169 -2.31 10.12 15.22
N GLY A 170 -3.40 9.42 15.48
CA GLY A 170 -4.59 10.02 16.09
C GLY A 170 -5.44 8.96 16.78
N ILE A 171 -6.53 9.44 17.40
CA ILE A 171 -7.55 8.58 18.00
C ILE A 171 -8.84 8.81 17.25
N VAL A 172 -9.50 7.75 16.85
CA VAL A 172 -10.85 7.77 16.27
C VAL A 172 -11.79 6.99 17.16
N THR A 173 -13.04 7.42 17.20
CA THR A 173 -14.14 6.69 17.88
C THR A 173 -15.12 6.26 16.80
N SER A 174 -15.41 4.97 16.74
CA SER A 174 -16.47 4.46 15.88
C SER A 174 -17.84 4.94 16.39
N LYS A 175 -18.66 5.45 15.48
CA LYS A 175 -20.03 5.90 15.73
C LYS A 175 -21.00 4.96 15.08
#